data_c4704b208f2e21c233119970fce6df27
#
_entry.id   c4704b208f2e21c233119970fce6df27
#
_cell.length_a   1.000
_cell.length_b   1.000
_cell.length_c   1.000
_cell.angle_alpha   90.00
_cell.angle_beta   90.00
_cell.angle_gamma   90.00
#
_symmetry.space_group_name_H-M   'P 1'
#
loop_
_entity.id
_entity.type
_entity.pdbx_description
1 polymer ?
#
loop_
_entity_poly.entity_id
_entity_poly.type
_entity_poly.pdbx_seq_one_letter_code
_entity_poly.pdbx_strand_id
1 'polypeptide(L)'
;MDKKLMWKWALLAVLILSSLMLVTPVKQKVKLGLDLQGGISFIVEIDEEQLLRQYREENREMTEEQLTADVRELILRSQDVAVEVLRSRVDTIGISEPSIYPKGENRIIIQLPGIDDAKQKEARDSIMSVAFLEFRLVHENNNAWVGELFADGKAPRGFKVGSPSEQFFVRDYEKISDAEIDRKFWSDMRRFAPRPRSDFMLVRDERDGASIYRPYYVETRRQLAGDALKDAKVEYGQFNEPRIALEFNAKGARDFARVTKDYGPQGEKNMNNEDGRLLAIVLDGTLYSAPVIRTAILDGRAEITGMFSPAEAARLVNVLRAGSLPVPVKIVEERQVSPSLG
;
A
#
# COMPACT_ATOMS: atom_id res chain seq x y z
N MET A 1 -42.12 31.73 -51.63
CA MET A 1 -41.06 31.77 -50.58
C MET A 1 -39.77 32.21 -51.26
N ASP A 2 -39.17 33.32 -50.82
CA ASP A 2 -37.97 33.88 -51.47
C ASP A 2 -36.78 32.93 -51.37
N LYS A 3 -36.13 32.64 -52.52
CA LYS A 3 -34.94 31.79 -52.58
C LYS A 3 -33.84 32.21 -51.59
N LYS A 4 -33.76 33.49 -51.28
CA LYS A 4 -32.83 34.05 -50.26
C LYS A 4 -33.21 33.68 -48.84
N LEU A 5 -34.48 33.42 -48.55
CA LEU A 5 -34.94 33.00 -47.22
C LEU A 5 -34.73 31.49 -47.03
N MET A 6 -34.92 30.68 -48.07
CA MET A 6 -34.67 29.22 -48.04
C MET A 6 -33.21 28.91 -47.77
N TRP A 7 -32.26 29.64 -48.34
CA TRP A 7 -30.82 29.45 -48.08
C TRP A 7 -30.46 29.69 -46.62
N LYS A 8 -31.04 30.72 -45.97
CA LYS A 8 -30.82 31.02 -44.56
C LYS A 8 -31.35 29.89 -43.68
N TRP A 9 -32.52 29.35 -43.98
CA TRP A 9 -33.08 28.18 -43.25
C TRP A 9 -32.28 26.89 -43.47
N ALA A 10 -31.76 26.66 -44.66
CA ALA A 10 -30.89 25.54 -44.96
C ALA A 10 -29.56 25.65 -44.17
N LEU A 11 -28.97 26.82 -44.13
CA LEU A 11 -27.74 27.06 -43.34
C LEU A 11 -27.96 26.88 -41.86
N LEU A 12 -29.11 27.35 -41.31
CA LEU A 12 -29.48 27.13 -39.91
C LEU A 12 -29.71 25.65 -39.60
N ALA A 13 -30.35 24.90 -40.50
CA ALA A 13 -30.57 23.48 -40.35
C ALA A 13 -29.24 22.69 -40.34
N VAL A 14 -28.28 23.02 -41.22
CA VAL A 14 -26.95 22.42 -41.25
C VAL A 14 -26.19 22.73 -39.97
N LEU A 15 -26.28 23.95 -39.44
CA LEU A 15 -25.65 24.32 -38.16
C LEU A 15 -26.23 23.53 -36.99
N ILE A 16 -27.56 23.38 -36.94
CA ILE A 16 -28.22 22.57 -35.87
C ILE A 16 -27.85 21.09 -36.01
N LEU A 17 -27.87 20.53 -37.21
CA LEU A 17 -27.47 19.13 -37.46
C LEU A 17 -26.00 18.89 -37.11
N SER A 18 -25.12 19.79 -37.49
CA SER A 18 -23.70 19.74 -37.12
C SER A 18 -23.47 19.81 -35.60
N SER A 19 -24.19 20.73 -34.94
CA SER A 19 -24.15 20.85 -33.49
C SER A 19 -24.67 19.59 -32.79
N LEU A 20 -25.76 19.00 -33.27
CA LEU A 20 -26.34 17.75 -32.76
C LEU A 20 -25.38 16.56 -32.94
N MET A 21 -24.72 16.51 -34.10
CA MET A 21 -23.73 15.45 -34.41
C MET A 21 -22.46 15.59 -33.56
N LEU A 22 -22.06 16.79 -33.18
CA LEU A 22 -20.96 17.07 -32.30
C LEU A 22 -21.24 16.65 -30.83
N VAL A 23 -22.48 16.68 -30.40
CA VAL A 23 -22.91 16.39 -29.01
C VAL A 23 -23.34 14.92 -28.87
N THR A 24 -23.73 14.22 -29.94
CA THR A 24 -24.09 12.81 -29.88
C THR A 24 -22.87 11.89 -30.08
N PRO A 25 -22.70 10.78 -29.33
CA PRO A 25 -23.54 10.34 -28.21
C PRO A 25 -23.28 11.14 -26.91
N VAL A 26 -24.33 11.69 -26.35
CA VAL A 26 -24.29 12.57 -25.17
C VAL A 26 -23.54 11.93 -24.00
N LYS A 27 -23.74 10.64 -23.74
CA LYS A 27 -23.09 9.87 -22.66
C LYS A 27 -21.57 9.82 -22.74
N GLN A 28 -20.99 10.02 -23.91
CA GLN A 28 -19.52 9.99 -24.11
C GLN A 28 -18.87 11.37 -24.15
N LYS A 29 -19.66 12.40 -24.46
CA LYS A 29 -19.15 13.77 -24.71
C LYS A 29 -19.54 14.80 -23.65
N VAL A 30 -20.63 14.53 -22.91
CA VAL A 30 -21.07 15.41 -21.81
C VAL A 30 -20.66 14.77 -20.48
N LYS A 31 -19.80 15.45 -19.76
CA LYS A 31 -19.30 15.05 -18.45
C LYS A 31 -20.38 15.35 -17.41
N LEU A 32 -20.98 14.31 -16.89
CA LEU A 32 -22.05 14.40 -15.89
C LEU A 32 -21.45 14.10 -14.52
N GLY A 33 -21.76 14.93 -13.53
CA GLY A 33 -21.32 14.72 -12.15
C GLY A 33 -21.97 13.53 -11.46
N LEU A 34 -21.55 13.24 -10.23
CA LEU A 34 -21.99 12.10 -9.41
C LEU A 34 -23.53 11.98 -9.31
N ASP A 35 -24.24 13.10 -9.19
CA ASP A 35 -25.70 13.14 -9.03
C ASP A 35 -26.47 12.64 -10.27
N LEU A 36 -25.87 12.80 -11.46
CA LEU A 36 -26.50 12.44 -12.74
C LEU A 36 -26.04 11.08 -13.27
N GLN A 37 -24.80 10.69 -13.01
CA GLN A 37 -24.26 9.38 -13.42
C GLN A 37 -24.43 8.30 -12.36
N GLY A 38 -24.66 8.71 -11.11
CA GLY A 38 -24.49 7.81 -9.97
C GLY A 38 -23.03 7.51 -9.70
N GLY A 39 -22.76 6.69 -8.71
CA GLY A 39 -21.42 6.30 -8.31
C GLY A 39 -21.27 6.23 -6.80
N ILE A 40 -20.05 6.43 -6.31
CA ILE A 40 -19.74 6.35 -4.88
C ILE A 40 -19.01 7.61 -4.40
N SER A 41 -19.30 8.01 -3.17
CA SER A 41 -18.57 9.03 -2.45
C SER A 41 -17.97 8.47 -1.17
N PHE A 42 -16.67 8.66 -0.98
CA PHE A 42 -15.97 8.34 0.27
C PHE A 42 -15.61 9.62 1.00
N ILE A 43 -15.78 9.62 2.32
CA ILE A 43 -15.17 10.60 3.21
C ILE A 43 -14.04 9.87 3.94
N VAL A 44 -12.82 10.27 3.63
CA VAL A 44 -11.59 9.74 4.22
C VAL A 44 -11.12 10.74 5.28
N GLU A 45 -10.77 10.24 6.46
CA GLU A 45 -10.26 11.05 7.57
C GLU A 45 -8.85 10.58 7.92
N ILE A 46 -7.95 11.52 8.20
CA ILE A 46 -6.63 11.20 8.75
C ILE A 46 -6.81 10.64 10.14
N ASP A 47 -6.23 9.46 10.40
CA ASP A 47 -6.35 8.76 11.69
C ASP A 47 -5.40 9.35 12.73
N GLU A 48 -5.86 10.43 13.37
CA GLU A 48 -5.12 11.15 14.41
C GLU A 48 -4.77 10.26 15.60
N GLU A 49 -5.66 9.34 16.00
CA GLU A 49 -5.39 8.43 17.12
C GLU A 49 -4.23 7.47 16.80
N GLN A 50 -4.19 6.96 15.57
CA GLN A 50 -3.09 6.10 15.13
C GLN A 50 -1.79 6.88 15.04
N LEU A 51 -1.81 8.11 14.56
CA LEU A 51 -0.67 9.02 14.53
C LEU A 51 -0.13 9.32 15.93
N LEU A 52 -0.99 9.72 16.87
CA LEU A 52 -0.60 9.98 18.25
C LEU A 52 0.04 8.75 18.91
N ARG A 53 -0.51 7.55 18.65
CA ARG A 53 0.08 6.30 19.16
C ARG A 53 1.48 6.08 18.61
N GLN A 54 1.68 6.26 17.29
CA GLN A 54 2.98 6.10 16.65
C GLN A 54 4.00 7.12 17.15
N TYR A 55 3.60 8.40 17.22
CA TYR A 55 4.45 9.47 17.71
C TYR A 55 4.86 9.29 19.18
N ARG A 56 3.96 8.80 20.03
CA ARG A 56 4.25 8.50 21.43
C ARG A 56 5.24 7.35 21.61
N GLU A 57 5.16 6.34 20.73
CA GLU A 57 6.12 5.22 20.74
C GLU A 57 7.52 5.66 20.28
N GLU A 58 7.59 6.57 19.32
CA GLU A 58 8.85 7.10 18.76
C GLU A 58 9.48 8.19 19.64
N ASN A 59 8.67 9.00 20.35
CA ASN A 59 9.11 10.19 21.08
C ASN A 59 8.68 10.13 22.57
N ARG A 60 9.18 9.13 23.29
CA ARG A 60 8.79 8.86 24.70
C ARG A 60 9.12 9.97 25.70
N GLU A 61 9.98 10.91 25.33
CA GLU A 61 10.43 12.02 26.19
C GLU A 61 9.58 13.30 26.02
N MET A 62 8.68 13.35 25.04
CA MET A 62 7.84 14.51 24.77
C MET A 62 6.61 14.55 25.67
N THR A 63 6.16 15.76 25.99
CA THR A 63 4.90 15.96 26.73
C THR A 63 3.70 15.72 25.80
N GLU A 64 2.54 15.37 26.36
CA GLU A 64 1.30 15.16 25.60
C GLU A 64 0.88 16.42 24.82
N GLU A 65 1.14 17.61 25.34
CA GLU A 65 0.83 18.88 24.66
C GLU A 65 1.73 19.05 23.42
N GLN A 66 3.03 18.76 23.54
CA GLN A 66 3.96 18.82 22.40
C GLN A 66 3.62 17.78 21.33
N LEU A 67 3.33 16.54 21.73
CA LEU A 67 2.90 15.47 20.84
C LEU A 67 1.63 15.86 20.03
N THR A 68 0.63 16.43 20.73
CA THR A 68 -0.62 16.84 20.07
C THR A 68 -0.39 18.01 19.11
N ALA A 69 0.45 18.96 19.47
CA ALA A 69 0.77 20.09 18.60
C ALA A 69 1.52 19.64 17.33
N ASP A 70 2.53 18.77 17.49
CA ASP A 70 3.32 18.25 16.36
C ASP A 70 2.47 17.39 15.44
N VAL A 71 1.61 16.53 15.98
CA VAL A 71 0.68 15.72 15.19
C VAL A 71 -0.30 16.58 14.42
N ARG A 72 -0.84 17.65 15.02
CA ARG A 72 -1.73 18.59 14.33
C ARG A 72 -1.02 19.31 13.18
N GLU A 73 0.20 19.76 13.39
CA GLU A 73 1.00 20.39 12.33
C GLU A 73 1.30 19.40 11.21
N LEU A 74 1.61 18.15 11.55
CA LEU A 74 1.81 17.08 10.57
C LEU A 74 0.55 16.81 9.75
N ILE A 75 -0.63 16.76 10.38
CA ILE A 75 -1.93 16.56 9.69
C ILE A 75 -2.14 17.65 8.65
N LEU A 76 -1.97 18.92 9.04
CA LEU A 76 -2.18 20.07 8.14
C LEU A 76 -1.23 20.03 6.94
N ARG A 77 0.05 19.70 7.15
CA ARG A 77 1.03 19.60 6.05
C ARG A 77 0.81 18.38 5.16
N SER A 78 0.25 17.31 5.72
CA SER A 78 0.10 16.04 5.02
C SER A 78 -1.18 15.96 4.20
N GLN A 79 -2.17 16.81 4.45
CA GLN A 79 -3.48 16.73 3.80
C GLN A 79 -3.39 16.92 2.28
N ASP A 80 -2.67 17.94 1.82
CA ASP A 80 -2.50 18.19 0.38
C ASP A 80 -1.73 17.08 -0.31
N VAL A 81 -0.67 16.57 0.34
CA VAL A 81 0.09 15.42 -0.18
C VAL A 81 -0.79 14.18 -0.24
N ALA A 82 -1.61 13.94 0.78
CA ALA A 82 -2.56 12.83 0.80
C ALA A 82 -3.59 12.92 -0.33
N VAL A 83 -4.08 14.13 -0.64
CA VAL A 83 -5.00 14.37 -1.79
C VAL A 83 -4.32 13.96 -3.10
N GLU A 84 -3.07 14.37 -3.33
CA GLU A 84 -2.34 14.02 -4.57
C GLU A 84 -2.06 12.52 -4.67
N VAL A 85 -1.66 11.86 -3.57
CA VAL A 85 -1.48 10.41 -3.53
C VAL A 85 -2.79 9.67 -3.81
N LEU A 86 -3.89 10.08 -3.17
CA LEU A 86 -5.21 9.47 -3.39
C LEU A 86 -5.70 9.69 -4.83
N ARG A 87 -5.42 10.86 -5.42
CA ARG A 87 -5.71 11.15 -6.84
C ARG A 87 -4.95 10.20 -7.75
N SER A 88 -3.64 10.08 -7.56
CA SER A 88 -2.81 9.17 -8.34
C SER A 88 -3.29 7.71 -8.27
N ARG A 89 -3.75 7.26 -7.10
CA ARG A 89 -4.30 5.92 -6.90
C ARG A 89 -5.61 5.69 -7.65
N VAL A 90 -6.50 6.67 -7.59
CA VAL A 90 -7.81 6.61 -8.27
C VAL A 90 -7.63 6.68 -9.79
N ASP A 91 -6.72 7.52 -10.28
CA ASP A 91 -6.40 7.64 -11.70
C ASP A 91 -5.87 6.33 -12.28
N THR A 92 -5.10 5.57 -11.50
CA THR A 92 -4.57 4.25 -11.91
C THR A 92 -5.67 3.21 -12.15
N ILE A 93 -6.83 3.35 -11.47
CA ILE A 93 -7.99 2.45 -11.67
C ILE A 93 -8.73 2.79 -12.97
N GLY A 94 -8.40 3.91 -13.60
CA GLY A 94 -9.02 4.35 -14.85
C GLY A 94 -10.46 4.83 -14.68
N ILE A 95 -10.74 5.52 -13.57
CA ILE A 95 -12.03 6.15 -13.31
C ILE A 95 -12.06 7.51 -14.01
N SER A 96 -13.13 7.75 -14.77
CA SER A 96 -13.30 9.03 -15.48
C SER A 96 -13.68 10.13 -14.49
N GLU A 97 -12.83 11.16 -14.40
CA GLU A 97 -13.11 12.42 -13.70
C GLU A 97 -13.44 12.27 -12.20
N PRO A 98 -12.54 11.67 -11.41
CA PRO A 98 -12.72 11.65 -9.98
C PRO A 98 -12.64 13.07 -9.42
N SER A 99 -13.50 13.40 -8.45
CA SER A 99 -13.42 14.67 -7.70
C SER A 99 -12.82 14.37 -6.34
N ILE A 100 -11.60 14.89 -6.08
CA ILE A 100 -10.86 14.66 -4.84
C ILE A 100 -10.41 16.00 -4.29
N TYR A 101 -10.87 16.35 -3.08
CA TYR A 101 -10.58 17.63 -2.46
C TYR A 101 -10.60 17.55 -0.93
N PRO A 102 -9.83 18.42 -0.24
CA PRO A 102 -9.81 18.46 1.21
C PRO A 102 -11.11 19.07 1.75
N LYS A 103 -11.55 18.64 2.93
CA LYS A 103 -12.69 19.18 3.68
C LYS A 103 -12.35 19.35 5.15
N GLY A 104 -12.24 20.60 5.61
CA GLY A 104 -11.77 20.89 6.97
C GLY A 104 -10.29 20.58 7.15
N GLU A 105 -9.85 20.31 8.37
CA GLU A 105 -8.43 20.16 8.71
C GLU A 105 -7.90 18.74 8.48
N ASN A 106 -8.76 17.69 8.55
CA ASN A 106 -8.33 16.29 8.55
C ASN A 106 -9.12 15.35 7.63
N ARG A 107 -10.04 15.89 6.79
CA ARG A 107 -10.88 15.06 5.90
C ARG A 107 -10.60 15.33 4.44
N ILE A 108 -10.79 14.28 3.64
CA ILE A 108 -10.69 14.33 2.18
C ILE A 108 -11.96 13.70 1.62
N ILE A 109 -12.61 14.39 0.69
CA ILE A 109 -13.77 13.86 -0.04
C ILE A 109 -13.28 13.29 -1.36
N ILE A 110 -13.72 12.07 -1.67
CA ILE A 110 -13.44 11.37 -2.92
C ILE A 110 -14.77 11.00 -3.56
N GLN A 111 -15.04 11.53 -4.74
CA GLN A 111 -16.24 11.25 -5.51
C GLN A 111 -15.88 10.57 -6.82
N LEU A 112 -16.45 9.39 -7.04
CA LEU A 112 -16.15 8.52 -8.16
C LEU A 112 -17.42 8.27 -8.96
N PRO A 113 -17.67 9.06 -10.02
CA PRO A 113 -18.89 8.93 -10.83
C PRO A 113 -18.81 7.72 -11.77
N GLY A 114 -19.95 7.11 -12.06
CA GLY A 114 -20.11 6.13 -13.12
C GLY A 114 -19.37 4.81 -12.96
N ILE A 115 -19.04 4.39 -11.73
CA ILE A 115 -18.32 3.14 -11.46
C ILE A 115 -19.25 2.01 -11.04
N ASP A 116 -18.93 0.78 -11.48
CA ASP A 116 -19.60 -0.44 -11.08
C ASP A 116 -19.12 -0.98 -9.72
N ASP A 117 -19.79 -1.99 -9.17
CA ASP A 117 -19.49 -2.56 -7.85
C ASP A 117 -18.06 -3.15 -7.77
N ALA A 118 -17.54 -3.71 -8.87
CA ALA A 118 -16.19 -4.27 -8.91
C ALA A 118 -15.14 -3.17 -8.77
N LYS A 119 -15.28 -2.08 -9.53
CA LYS A 119 -14.42 -0.89 -9.43
C LYS A 119 -14.58 -0.14 -8.11
N GLN A 120 -15.79 -0.15 -7.51
CA GLN A 120 -16.00 0.41 -6.17
C GLN A 120 -15.13 -0.29 -5.12
N LYS A 121 -15.12 -1.63 -5.15
CA LYS A 121 -14.27 -2.43 -4.26
C LYS A 121 -12.78 -2.15 -4.51
N GLU A 122 -12.35 -2.13 -5.77
CA GLU A 122 -10.97 -1.81 -6.14
C GLU A 122 -10.55 -0.41 -5.68
N ALA A 123 -11.42 0.58 -5.85
CA ALA A 123 -11.20 1.95 -5.38
C ALA A 123 -11.07 2.01 -3.85
N ARG A 124 -11.98 1.35 -3.13
CA ARG A 124 -11.91 1.26 -1.67
C ARG A 124 -10.60 0.64 -1.22
N ASP A 125 -10.23 -0.51 -1.79
CA ASP A 125 -8.99 -1.22 -1.45
C ASP A 125 -7.76 -0.34 -1.74
N SER A 126 -7.75 0.38 -2.86
CA SER A 126 -6.68 1.31 -3.24
C SER A 126 -6.59 2.53 -2.32
N ILE A 127 -7.72 3.15 -1.98
CA ILE A 127 -7.80 4.28 -1.04
C ILE A 127 -7.29 3.87 0.35
N MET A 128 -7.71 2.69 0.83
CA MET A 128 -7.35 2.18 2.15
C MET A 128 -5.94 1.58 2.22
N SER A 129 -5.33 1.30 1.07
CA SER A 129 -3.96 0.83 1.02
C SER A 129 -3.02 1.95 1.47
N VAL A 130 -2.34 1.75 2.57
CA VAL A 130 -1.41 2.78 3.10
C VAL A 130 -0.18 2.86 2.21
N ALA A 131 0.14 1.79 1.46
CA ALA A 131 1.34 1.63 0.63
C ALA A 131 2.64 1.95 1.39
N PHE A 132 2.64 1.62 2.65
CA PHE A 132 3.74 1.93 3.52
C PHE A 132 4.84 0.87 3.37
N LEU A 133 5.73 1.11 2.41
CA LEU A 133 6.89 0.26 2.19
C LEU A 133 7.97 0.60 3.21
N GLU A 134 8.44 -0.40 3.93
CA GLU A 134 9.52 -0.30 4.90
C GLU A 134 10.60 -1.34 4.61
N PHE A 135 11.85 -0.92 4.71
CA PHE A 135 12.98 -1.82 4.78
C PHE A 135 13.49 -1.83 6.21
N ARG A 136 13.46 -3.01 6.82
CA ARG A 136 13.81 -3.22 8.22
C ARG A 136 14.78 -4.39 8.34
N LEU A 137 15.62 -4.43 9.35
CA LEU A 137 16.49 -5.58 9.57
C LEU A 137 15.75 -6.69 10.32
N VAL A 138 16.05 -7.93 9.99
CA VAL A 138 15.70 -9.05 10.86
C VAL A 138 16.64 -9.02 12.05
N HIS A 139 16.12 -9.24 13.25
CA HIS A 139 16.91 -9.18 14.49
C HIS A 139 18.03 -10.24 14.50
N GLU A 140 19.18 -9.91 15.07
CA GLU A 140 20.36 -10.79 15.11
C GLU A 140 20.06 -12.13 15.82
N ASN A 141 19.27 -12.09 16.88
CA ASN A 141 18.88 -13.29 17.64
C ASN A 141 17.68 -14.03 17.02
N ASN A 142 17.26 -13.69 15.79
CA ASN A 142 16.09 -14.28 15.14
C ASN A 142 16.10 -15.81 15.20
N ASN A 143 17.19 -16.43 14.79
CA ASN A 143 17.28 -17.88 14.71
C ASN A 143 17.15 -18.56 16.09
N ALA A 144 17.75 -17.97 17.12
CA ALA A 144 17.63 -18.46 18.49
C ALA A 144 16.17 -18.35 18.99
N TRP A 145 15.54 -17.19 18.80
CA TRP A 145 14.16 -16.94 19.25
C TRP A 145 13.13 -17.78 18.49
N VAL A 146 13.33 -17.96 17.19
CA VAL A 146 12.51 -18.88 16.38
C VAL A 146 12.70 -20.32 16.85
N GLY A 147 13.94 -20.74 17.12
CA GLY A 147 14.24 -22.07 17.67
C GLY A 147 13.50 -22.34 18.99
N GLU A 148 13.55 -21.39 19.94
CA GLU A 148 12.80 -21.46 21.22
C GLU A 148 11.29 -21.62 20.98
N LEU A 149 10.72 -20.83 20.03
CA LEU A 149 9.30 -20.85 19.70
C LEU A 149 8.83 -22.25 19.25
N PHE A 150 9.62 -22.89 18.38
CA PHE A 150 9.32 -24.24 17.88
C PHE A 150 9.61 -25.34 18.92
N ALA A 151 10.61 -25.16 19.77
CA ALA A 151 10.86 -26.06 20.88
C ALA A 151 9.70 -26.08 21.89
N ASP A 152 9.08 -24.91 22.12
CA ASP A 152 7.90 -24.77 22.98
C ASP A 152 6.60 -25.24 22.31
N GLY A 153 6.61 -25.56 21.01
CA GLY A 153 5.43 -25.94 20.23
C GLY A 153 4.39 -24.83 20.08
N LYS A 154 4.78 -23.56 20.29
CA LYS A 154 3.89 -22.42 20.22
C LYS A 154 3.61 -21.99 18.78
N ALA A 155 2.35 -21.79 18.44
CA ALA A 155 1.94 -21.22 17.15
C ALA A 155 1.00 -20.04 17.35
N PRO A 156 1.07 -19.02 16.47
CA PRO A 156 0.14 -17.89 16.54
C PRO A 156 -1.29 -18.30 16.17
N ARG A 157 -2.25 -17.47 16.55
CA ARG A 157 -3.67 -17.71 16.25
C ARG A 157 -3.87 -17.96 14.76
N GLY A 158 -4.63 -19.01 14.40
CA GLY A 158 -4.92 -19.39 13.02
C GLY A 158 -3.78 -20.12 12.31
N PHE A 159 -2.75 -20.53 13.06
CA PHE A 159 -1.65 -21.34 12.56
C PHE A 159 -1.39 -22.53 13.48
N LYS A 160 -0.75 -23.55 12.93
CA LYS A 160 -0.20 -24.70 13.65
C LYS A 160 1.22 -24.99 13.19
N VAL A 161 2.01 -25.62 14.03
CA VAL A 161 3.37 -26.03 13.68
C VAL A 161 3.30 -27.03 12.52
N GLY A 162 3.92 -26.71 11.40
CA GLY A 162 4.02 -27.59 10.24
C GLY A 162 5.22 -28.53 10.37
N SER A 163 6.41 -27.98 10.63
CA SER A 163 7.63 -28.75 10.88
C SER A 163 8.49 -28.03 11.92
N PRO A 164 8.75 -28.66 13.08
CA PRO A 164 9.66 -28.09 14.06
C PRO A 164 11.11 -28.01 13.60
N SER A 165 11.58 -28.99 12.82
CA SER A 165 12.97 -29.03 12.32
C SER A 165 13.26 -27.99 11.24
N GLU A 166 12.26 -27.68 10.41
CA GLU A 166 12.38 -26.68 9.33
C GLU A 166 11.79 -25.33 9.70
N GLN A 167 11.21 -25.23 10.89
CA GLN A 167 10.73 -23.99 11.52
C GLN A 167 9.74 -23.20 10.66
N PHE A 168 8.64 -23.85 10.26
CA PHE A 168 7.53 -23.20 9.58
C PHE A 168 6.17 -23.56 10.18
N PHE A 169 5.21 -22.69 9.98
CA PHE A 169 3.80 -22.89 10.31
C PHE A 169 2.99 -23.18 9.06
N VAL A 170 1.85 -23.82 9.26
CA VAL A 170 0.80 -23.99 8.26
C VAL A 170 -0.49 -23.39 8.78
N ARG A 171 -1.39 -22.99 7.87
CA ARG A 171 -2.70 -22.45 8.25
C ARG A 171 -3.54 -23.48 8.98
N ASP A 172 -4.24 -23.01 10.00
CA ASP A 172 -5.22 -23.79 10.75
C ASP A 172 -6.63 -23.28 10.42
N TYR A 173 -7.18 -23.79 9.32
CA TYR A 173 -8.49 -23.37 8.80
C TYR A 173 -9.66 -23.78 9.70
N GLU A 174 -9.43 -24.69 10.65
CA GLU A 174 -10.44 -25.04 11.65
C GLU A 174 -10.62 -23.95 12.70
N LYS A 175 -9.59 -23.15 12.94
CA LYS A 175 -9.60 -22.07 13.94
C LYS A 175 -9.92 -20.71 13.37
N ILE A 176 -9.55 -20.44 12.11
CA ILE A 176 -9.77 -19.15 11.48
C ILE A 176 -9.82 -19.29 9.95
N SER A 177 -10.87 -18.75 9.35
CA SER A 177 -11.05 -18.72 7.89
C SER A 177 -10.26 -17.58 7.24
N ASP A 178 -10.08 -17.65 5.91
CA ASP A 178 -9.42 -16.57 5.17
C ASP A 178 -10.21 -15.26 5.19
N ALA A 179 -11.54 -15.33 5.35
CA ALA A 179 -12.40 -14.15 5.47
C ALA A 179 -12.19 -13.35 6.78
N GLU A 180 -11.63 -13.99 7.81
CA GLU A 180 -11.34 -13.35 9.10
C GLU A 180 -9.93 -12.73 9.15
N ILE A 181 -9.13 -12.92 8.09
CA ILE A 181 -7.78 -12.33 7.99
C ILE A 181 -7.91 -10.92 7.44
N ASP A 182 -7.82 -9.98 8.33
CA ASP A 182 -7.80 -8.57 8.02
C ASP A 182 -6.52 -7.88 8.52
N ARG A 183 -6.46 -6.57 8.36
CA ARG A 183 -5.33 -5.76 8.85
C ARG A 183 -5.13 -5.88 10.37
N LYS A 184 -6.21 -6.02 11.14
CA LYS A 184 -6.17 -6.16 12.59
C LYS A 184 -5.54 -7.49 12.99
N PHE A 185 -5.88 -8.57 12.29
CA PHE A 185 -5.27 -9.88 12.49
C PHE A 185 -3.74 -9.82 12.39
N TRP A 186 -3.19 -9.19 11.33
CA TRP A 186 -1.75 -9.03 11.16
C TRP A 186 -1.13 -8.10 12.19
N SER A 187 -1.86 -7.05 12.61
CA SER A 187 -1.41 -6.16 13.69
C SER A 187 -1.33 -6.87 15.03
N ASP A 188 -2.31 -7.70 15.36
CA ASP A 188 -2.33 -8.48 16.60
C ASP A 188 -1.23 -9.56 16.58
N MET A 189 -0.95 -10.16 15.43
CA MET A 189 0.10 -11.17 15.26
C MET A 189 1.49 -10.61 15.60
N ARG A 190 1.79 -9.35 15.31
CA ARG A 190 3.09 -8.76 15.65
C ARG A 190 3.41 -8.82 17.14
N ARG A 191 2.38 -8.91 17.99
CA ARG A 191 2.50 -9.04 19.43
C ARG A 191 2.60 -10.49 19.92
N PHE A 192 2.57 -11.45 19.02
CA PHE A 192 2.77 -12.85 19.36
C PHE A 192 4.23 -13.09 19.78
N ALA A 193 4.44 -13.75 20.93
CA ALA A 193 5.76 -14.01 21.49
C ALA A 193 6.68 -12.77 21.49
N PRO A 194 6.31 -11.69 22.19
CA PRO A 194 6.98 -10.40 22.08
C PRO A 194 8.46 -10.47 22.48
N ARG A 195 9.29 -9.79 21.69
CA ARG A 195 10.74 -9.64 21.93
C ARG A 195 11.12 -8.16 21.92
N PRO A 196 12.16 -7.75 22.64
CA PRO A 196 12.57 -6.36 22.71
C PRO A 196 12.87 -5.80 21.31
N ARG A 197 12.34 -4.62 20.99
CA ARG A 197 12.57 -3.87 19.75
C ARG A 197 12.30 -4.65 18.46
N SER A 198 11.43 -5.65 18.53
CA SER A 198 11.12 -6.49 17.38
C SER A 198 9.63 -6.78 17.28
N ASP A 199 9.13 -6.85 16.05
CA ASP A 199 7.82 -7.35 15.72
C ASP A 199 7.91 -8.79 15.21
N PHE A 200 7.01 -9.66 15.67
CA PHE A 200 6.86 -10.99 15.10
C PHE A 200 6.11 -10.92 13.77
N MET A 201 6.68 -11.47 12.71
CA MET A 201 6.10 -11.44 11.37
C MET A 201 6.27 -12.78 10.68
N LEU A 202 5.38 -13.06 9.70
CA LEU A 202 5.42 -14.28 8.89
C LEU A 202 5.62 -13.91 7.41
N VAL A 203 6.53 -14.65 6.75
CA VAL A 203 6.63 -14.67 5.27
C VAL A 203 5.86 -15.88 4.78
N ARG A 204 4.97 -15.67 3.81
CA ARG A 204 4.34 -16.75 3.06
C ARG A 204 5.33 -17.29 2.03
N ASP A 205 5.49 -18.59 2.01
CA ASP A 205 6.32 -19.34 1.07
C ASP A 205 5.55 -20.57 0.56
N GLU A 206 6.05 -21.28 -0.43
CA GLU A 206 5.43 -22.48 -0.95
C GLU A 206 6.37 -23.66 -0.81
N ARG A 207 5.76 -24.79 -0.44
CA ARG A 207 6.47 -26.07 -0.41
C ARG A 207 5.52 -27.17 -0.88
N ASP A 208 5.95 -27.93 -1.86
CA ASP A 208 5.19 -29.07 -2.41
C ASP A 208 3.75 -28.68 -2.80
N GLY A 209 3.55 -27.46 -3.34
CA GLY A 209 2.23 -26.91 -3.71
C GLY A 209 1.39 -26.43 -2.53
N ALA A 210 1.90 -26.46 -1.30
CA ALA A 210 1.23 -25.97 -0.11
C ALA A 210 1.84 -24.68 0.41
N SER A 211 0.99 -23.73 0.86
CA SER A 211 1.44 -22.51 1.51
C SER A 211 2.00 -22.81 2.89
N ILE A 212 3.23 -22.42 3.13
CA ILE A 212 3.90 -22.45 4.44
C ILE A 212 4.21 -21.04 4.88
N TYR A 213 4.45 -20.85 6.18
CA TYR A 213 4.69 -19.54 6.77
C TYR A 213 5.93 -19.58 7.65
N ARG A 214 6.97 -18.83 7.28
CA ARG A 214 8.23 -18.76 8.02
C ARG A 214 8.22 -17.56 8.95
N PRO A 215 8.48 -17.74 10.25
CA PRO A 215 8.52 -16.66 11.23
C PRO A 215 9.83 -15.89 11.20
N TYR A 216 9.72 -14.58 11.41
CA TYR A 216 10.84 -13.67 11.60
C TYR A 216 10.53 -12.68 12.72
N TYR A 217 11.55 -12.34 13.49
CA TYR A 217 11.56 -11.21 14.39
C TYR A 217 12.24 -10.02 13.68
N VAL A 218 11.44 -9.07 13.27
CA VAL A 218 11.87 -7.91 12.48
C VAL A 218 12.03 -6.70 13.40
N GLU A 219 13.19 -6.03 13.35
CA GLU A 219 13.45 -4.84 14.17
C GLU A 219 12.39 -3.77 13.93
N THR A 220 11.96 -3.06 14.98
CA THR A 220 11.00 -1.95 14.86
C THR A 220 11.58 -0.75 14.11
N ARG A 221 12.91 -0.61 14.12
CA ARG A 221 13.61 0.49 13.44
C ARG A 221 13.59 0.29 11.92
N ARG A 222 13.09 1.31 11.23
CA ARG A 222 13.12 1.38 9.77
C ARG A 222 14.51 1.82 9.30
N GLN A 223 15.01 1.20 8.24
CA GLN A 223 16.22 1.61 7.55
C GLN A 223 15.92 2.56 6.38
N LEU A 224 14.84 2.25 5.64
CA LEU A 224 14.25 3.08 4.58
C LEU A 224 12.72 3.00 4.67
N ALA A 225 12.07 4.04 4.14
CA ALA A 225 10.62 4.12 3.99
C ALA A 225 10.23 4.43 2.53
N GLY A 226 8.93 4.40 2.25
CA GLY A 226 8.38 4.51 0.90
C GLY A 226 8.69 5.82 0.16
N ASP A 227 9.00 6.91 0.88
CA ASP A 227 9.46 8.18 0.30
C ASP A 227 10.83 8.09 -0.41
N ALA A 228 11.56 7.00 -0.19
CA ALA A 228 12.77 6.68 -0.91
C ALA A 228 12.53 6.12 -2.32
N LEU A 229 11.30 5.70 -2.64
CA LEU A 229 10.97 5.09 -3.93
C LEU A 229 10.75 6.16 -5.01
N LYS A 230 11.26 5.89 -6.22
CA LYS A 230 11.03 6.70 -7.43
C LYS A 230 10.04 6.02 -8.37
N ASP A 231 10.19 4.71 -8.59
CA ASP A 231 9.33 3.92 -9.47
C ASP A 231 9.30 2.45 -9.02
N ALA A 232 8.25 1.74 -9.42
CA ALA A 232 8.13 0.30 -9.24
C ALA A 232 7.56 -0.32 -10.52
N LYS A 233 7.97 -1.56 -10.87
CA LYS A 233 7.52 -2.28 -12.07
C LYS A 233 7.31 -3.76 -11.77
N VAL A 234 6.34 -4.38 -12.46
CA VAL A 234 6.26 -5.83 -12.50
C VAL A 234 7.29 -6.33 -13.50
N GLU A 235 8.14 -7.23 -13.08
CA GLU A 235 9.06 -7.98 -13.92
C GLU A 235 8.80 -9.48 -13.73
N TYR A 236 9.27 -10.30 -14.67
CA TYR A 236 9.10 -11.74 -14.62
C TYR A 236 10.46 -12.42 -14.57
N GLY A 237 10.64 -13.33 -13.64
CA GLY A 237 11.84 -14.12 -13.50
C GLY A 237 11.93 -15.24 -14.56
N GLN A 238 12.95 -16.08 -14.43
CA GLN A 238 13.24 -17.14 -15.41
C GLN A 238 12.13 -18.18 -15.55
N PHE A 239 11.36 -18.41 -14.48
CA PHE A 239 10.23 -19.35 -14.46
C PHE A 239 8.88 -18.64 -14.58
N ASN A 240 8.88 -17.42 -15.14
CA ASN A 240 7.68 -16.58 -15.29
C ASN A 240 6.98 -16.20 -13.96
N GLU A 241 7.71 -16.27 -12.84
CA GLU A 241 7.25 -15.77 -11.55
C GLU A 241 7.27 -14.24 -11.52
N PRO A 242 6.18 -13.59 -11.11
CA PRO A 242 6.14 -12.13 -11.02
C PRO A 242 7.02 -11.62 -9.86
N ARG A 243 7.79 -10.57 -10.14
CA ARG A 243 8.63 -9.84 -9.19
C ARG A 243 8.29 -8.37 -9.26
N ILE A 244 8.57 -7.64 -8.20
CA ILE A 244 8.42 -6.19 -8.19
C ILE A 244 9.80 -5.57 -8.17
N ALA A 245 10.20 -5.00 -9.29
CA ALA A 245 11.43 -4.21 -9.40
C ALA A 245 11.18 -2.81 -8.86
N LEU A 246 12.07 -2.34 -7.99
CA LEU A 246 12.03 -1.05 -7.35
C LEU A 246 13.19 -0.18 -7.85
N GLU A 247 12.91 1.08 -8.15
CA GLU A 247 13.90 2.11 -8.42
C GLU A 247 13.80 3.18 -7.35
N PHE A 248 14.91 3.45 -6.65
CA PHE A 248 14.96 4.45 -5.61
C PHE A 248 15.29 5.85 -6.20
N ASN A 249 14.80 6.90 -5.55
CA ASN A 249 15.23 8.26 -5.83
C ASN A 249 16.67 8.49 -5.35
N ALA A 250 17.26 9.65 -5.68
CA ALA A 250 18.66 9.93 -5.36
C ALA A 250 19.01 9.85 -3.86
N LYS A 251 18.07 10.18 -2.97
CA LYS A 251 18.25 10.04 -1.51
C LYS A 251 18.15 8.58 -1.12
N GLY A 252 17.09 7.90 -1.55
CA GLY A 252 16.84 6.49 -1.26
C GLY A 252 17.96 5.58 -1.75
N ALA A 253 18.50 5.83 -2.96
CA ALA A 253 19.63 5.09 -3.49
C ALA A 253 20.88 5.20 -2.60
N ARG A 254 21.20 6.40 -2.11
CA ARG A 254 22.33 6.61 -1.17
C ARG A 254 22.09 5.92 0.17
N ASP A 255 20.88 6.04 0.71
CA ASP A 255 20.53 5.41 1.99
C ASP A 255 20.52 3.89 1.86
N PHE A 256 20.00 3.34 0.76
CA PHE A 256 20.01 1.91 0.48
C PHE A 256 21.42 1.36 0.28
N ALA A 257 22.27 2.10 -0.46
CA ALA A 257 23.68 1.76 -0.62
C ALA A 257 24.42 1.70 0.72
N ARG A 258 24.15 2.68 1.61
CA ARG A 258 24.73 2.70 2.96
C ARG A 258 24.25 1.48 3.77
N VAL A 259 22.95 1.20 3.79
CA VAL A 259 22.39 0.06 4.53
C VAL A 259 22.97 -1.26 4.03
N THR A 260 22.99 -1.47 2.71
CA THR A 260 23.52 -2.72 2.14
C THR A 260 25.02 -2.87 2.32
N LYS A 261 25.78 -1.76 2.39
CA LYS A 261 27.20 -1.76 2.73
C LYS A 261 27.42 -2.06 4.22
N ASP A 262 26.72 -1.35 5.11
CA ASP A 262 26.93 -1.46 6.56
C ASP A 262 26.54 -2.84 7.11
N TYR A 263 25.50 -3.46 6.57
CA TYR A 263 24.92 -4.72 7.01
C TYR A 263 25.17 -5.90 6.07
N GLY A 264 25.94 -5.71 5.01
CA GLY A 264 26.43 -6.77 4.15
C GLY A 264 27.51 -7.62 4.83
N PRO A 265 28.06 -8.65 4.16
CA PRO A 265 29.16 -9.45 4.66
C PRO A 265 30.33 -8.56 5.08
N GLN A 266 30.81 -8.74 6.32
CA GLN A 266 31.92 -7.94 6.90
C GLN A 266 31.70 -6.42 6.85
N GLY A 267 30.45 -5.97 6.71
CA GLY A 267 30.10 -4.55 6.76
C GLY A 267 30.38 -3.92 8.12
N GLU A 268 30.47 -2.60 8.19
CA GLU A 268 30.85 -1.85 9.40
C GLU A 268 29.98 -2.21 10.63
N LYS A 269 28.69 -2.51 10.41
CA LYS A 269 27.75 -2.94 11.46
C LYS A 269 27.48 -4.45 11.47
N ASN A 270 28.32 -5.23 10.77
CA ASN A 270 28.22 -6.69 10.67
C ASN A 270 29.62 -7.32 10.59
N MET A 271 30.62 -6.72 11.24
CA MET A 271 32.06 -7.06 11.11
C MET A 271 32.40 -8.50 11.50
N ASN A 272 31.64 -9.11 12.40
CA ASN A 272 31.92 -10.45 12.92
C ASN A 272 31.15 -11.56 12.19
N ASN A 273 30.45 -11.23 11.10
CA ASN A 273 29.63 -12.17 10.37
C ASN A 273 30.03 -12.18 8.89
N GLU A 274 30.39 -13.36 8.39
CA GLU A 274 30.71 -13.57 6.98
C GLU A 274 29.48 -13.53 6.09
N ASP A 275 28.29 -13.78 6.69
CA ASP A 275 27.02 -13.65 6.01
C ASP A 275 26.46 -12.24 6.22
N GLY A 276 25.80 -11.70 5.20
CA GLY A 276 25.06 -10.45 5.34
C GLY A 276 23.81 -10.65 6.20
N ARG A 277 23.31 -9.56 6.80
CA ARG A 277 22.04 -9.57 7.55
C ARG A 277 20.85 -9.72 6.62
N LEU A 278 19.77 -10.24 7.15
CA LEU A 278 18.47 -10.30 6.46
C LEU A 278 17.80 -8.93 6.46
N LEU A 279 17.39 -8.46 5.28
CA LEU A 279 16.66 -7.20 5.09
C LEU A 279 15.18 -7.51 4.82
N ALA A 280 14.35 -7.28 5.82
CA ALA A 280 12.91 -7.48 5.74
C ALA A 280 12.27 -6.38 4.87
N ILE A 281 11.48 -6.78 3.90
CA ILE A 281 10.65 -5.91 3.05
C ILE A 281 9.23 -6.03 3.55
N VAL A 282 8.78 -4.97 4.20
CA VAL A 282 7.47 -4.90 4.85
C VAL A 282 6.60 -3.89 4.09
N LEU A 283 5.41 -4.31 3.69
CA LEU A 283 4.43 -3.46 3.05
C LEU A 283 3.12 -3.53 3.83
N ASP A 284 2.62 -2.37 4.24
CA ASP A 284 1.41 -2.25 5.07
C ASP A 284 1.43 -3.16 6.31
N GLY A 285 2.62 -3.34 6.87
CA GLY A 285 2.83 -4.18 8.05
C GLY A 285 2.83 -5.68 7.81
N THR A 286 2.76 -6.11 6.57
CA THR A 286 2.92 -7.51 6.15
C THR A 286 4.34 -7.73 5.63
N LEU A 287 5.01 -8.77 6.10
CA LEU A 287 6.34 -9.14 5.64
C LEU A 287 6.22 -9.95 4.34
N TYR A 288 6.75 -9.42 3.25
CA TYR A 288 6.72 -10.07 1.94
C TYR A 288 7.96 -10.92 1.68
N SER A 289 9.12 -10.42 2.06
CA SER A 289 10.37 -11.18 1.93
C SER A 289 11.43 -10.67 2.91
N ALA A 290 12.44 -11.50 3.18
CA ALA A 290 13.56 -11.15 4.02
C ALA A 290 14.87 -11.70 3.40
N PRO A 291 15.32 -11.14 2.25
CA PRO A 291 16.54 -11.59 1.58
C PRO A 291 17.78 -11.27 2.39
N VAL A 292 18.81 -12.09 2.20
CA VAL A 292 20.15 -11.81 2.73
C VAL A 292 20.82 -10.72 1.91
N ILE A 293 21.40 -9.73 2.55
CA ILE A 293 22.26 -8.72 1.90
C ILE A 293 23.58 -9.39 1.50
N ARG A 294 23.76 -9.70 0.23
CA ARG A 294 24.94 -10.40 -0.26
C ARG A 294 26.09 -9.45 -0.64
N THR A 295 25.75 -8.26 -1.13
CA THR A 295 26.70 -7.25 -1.57
C THR A 295 26.08 -5.88 -1.37
N ALA A 296 26.91 -4.83 -1.35
CA ALA A 296 26.42 -3.45 -1.38
C ALA A 296 25.75 -3.15 -2.74
N ILE A 297 24.54 -2.60 -2.70
CA ILE A 297 23.74 -2.24 -3.88
C ILE A 297 23.88 -0.72 -4.08
N LEU A 298 24.63 -0.33 -5.11
CA LEU A 298 24.99 1.07 -5.36
C LEU A 298 24.16 1.73 -6.47
N ASP A 299 23.47 0.93 -7.27
CA ASP A 299 22.73 1.40 -8.45
C ASP A 299 21.32 1.89 -8.11
N GLY A 300 20.90 1.81 -6.84
CA GLY A 300 19.59 2.26 -6.39
C GLY A 300 18.43 1.42 -6.90
N ARG A 301 18.66 0.13 -7.14
CA ARG A 301 17.64 -0.83 -7.57
C ARG A 301 17.50 -1.96 -6.56
N ALA A 302 16.29 -2.44 -6.38
CA ALA A 302 16.00 -3.62 -5.56
C ALA A 302 14.85 -4.42 -6.19
N GLU A 303 14.72 -5.68 -5.80
CA GLU A 303 13.62 -6.54 -6.22
C GLU A 303 12.91 -7.09 -4.99
N ILE A 304 11.57 -7.07 -5.02
CA ILE A 304 10.75 -7.81 -4.07
C ILE A 304 10.38 -9.12 -4.75
N THR A 305 10.90 -10.22 -4.21
CA THR A 305 10.53 -11.57 -4.60
C THR A 305 9.55 -12.13 -3.57
N GLY A 306 8.58 -12.92 -4.01
CA GLY A 306 7.57 -13.53 -3.15
C GLY A 306 6.53 -14.25 -3.96
N MET A 307 5.57 -14.88 -3.28
CA MET A 307 4.47 -15.57 -3.93
C MET A 307 3.38 -14.58 -4.36
N PHE A 308 3.63 -13.89 -5.46
CA PHE A 308 2.64 -12.98 -6.05
C PHE A 308 1.89 -13.65 -7.20
N SER A 309 0.58 -13.52 -7.23
CA SER A 309 -0.14 -13.62 -8.49
C SER A 309 0.16 -12.40 -9.38
N PRO A 310 0.06 -12.49 -10.71
CA PRO A 310 0.24 -11.33 -11.60
C PRO A 310 -0.67 -10.14 -11.22
N ALA A 311 -1.90 -10.41 -10.78
CA ALA A 311 -2.85 -9.39 -10.35
C ALA A 311 -2.42 -8.70 -9.04
N GLU A 312 -1.88 -9.45 -8.07
CA GLU A 312 -1.34 -8.90 -6.82
C GLU A 312 -0.11 -8.05 -7.08
N ALA A 313 0.83 -8.54 -7.89
CA ALA A 313 2.03 -7.78 -8.26
C ALA A 313 1.68 -6.47 -8.97
N ALA A 314 0.74 -6.50 -9.92
CA ALA A 314 0.27 -5.30 -10.61
C ALA A 314 -0.39 -4.29 -9.63
N ARG A 315 -1.24 -4.77 -8.72
CA ARG A 315 -1.87 -3.93 -7.70
C ARG A 315 -0.83 -3.28 -6.78
N LEU A 316 0.14 -4.06 -6.30
CA LEU A 316 1.20 -3.55 -5.43
C LEU A 316 2.06 -2.51 -6.14
N VAL A 317 2.42 -2.74 -7.40
CA VAL A 317 3.17 -1.77 -8.22
C VAL A 317 2.39 -0.46 -8.37
N ASN A 318 1.09 -0.53 -8.68
CA ASN A 318 0.25 0.66 -8.80
C ASN A 318 0.22 1.48 -7.50
N VAL A 319 0.06 0.79 -6.38
CA VAL A 319 0.04 1.40 -5.05
C VAL A 319 1.40 2.01 -4.69
N LEU A 320 2.50 1.31 -4.98
CA LEU A 320 3.86 1.81 -4.75
C LEU A 320 4.20 3.03 -5.63
N ARG A 321 3.78 3.03 -6.90
CA ARG A 321 3.95 4.16 -7.83
C ARG A 321 3.17 5.39 -7.41
N ALA A 322 1.94 5.20 -6.94
CA ALA A 322 1.11 6.30 -6.44
C ALA A 322 1.71 6.95 -5.18
N GLY A 323 2.66 6.27 -4.55
CA GLY A 323 3.32 6.72 -3.33
C GLY A 323 2.62 6.28 -2.05
N SER A 324 3.38 6.32 -0.97
CA SER A 324 2.83 6.09 0.37
C SER A 324 2.06 7.32 0.84
N LEU A 325 0.94 7.08 1.51
CA LEU A 325 0.26 8.16 2.24
C LEU A 325 1.20 8.67 3.35
N PRO A 326 1.37 9.98 3.48
CA PRO A 326 2.25 10.56 4.50
C PRO A 326 1.75 10.30 5.92
N VAL A 327 0.46 10.04 6.04
CA VAL A 327 -0.26 9.81 7.30
C VAL A 327 -1.28 8.68 7.12
N PRO A 328 -1.59 7.93 8.19
CA PRO A 328 -2.64 6.91 8.14
C PRO A 328 -4.01 7.56 7.94
N VAL A 329 -4.84 6.91 7.13
CA VAL A 329 -6.20 7.36 6.84
C VAL A 329 -7.22 6.26 7.11
N LYS A 330 -8.47 6.64 7.38
CA LYS A 330 -9.60 5.75 7.52
C LYS A 330 -10.81 6.27 6.73
N ILE A 331 -11.60 5.38 6.14
CA ILE A 331 -12.90 5.75 5.57
C ILE A 331 -13.88 5.88 6.72
N VAL A 332 -14.44 7.08 6.92
CA VAL A 332 -15.43 7.34 7.96
C VAL A 332 -16.86 7.31 7.42
N GLU A 333 -17.03 7.57 6.15
CA GLU A 333 -18.34 7.49 5.48
C GLU A 333 -18.17 6.99 4.05
N GLU A 334 -19.10 6.14 3.64
CA GLU A 334 -19.24 5.66 2.27
C GLU A 334 -20.70 5.81 1.88
N ARG A 335 -20.95 6.53 0.78
CA ARG A 335 -22.28 6.77 0.28
C ARG A 335 -22.38 6.40 -1.19
N GLN A 336 -23.25 5.46 -1.49
CA GLN A 336 -23.60 5.14 -2.87
C GLN A 336 -24.68 6.12 -3.35
N VAL A 337 -24.45 6.73 -4.49
CA VAL A 337 -25.37 7.67 -5.13
C VAL A 337 -25.96 7.01 -6.35
N SER A 338 -27.27 6.77 -6.33
CA SER A 338 -28.00 6.29 -7.51
C SER A 338 -28.21 7.45 -8.48
N PRO A 339 -28.14 7.21 -9.82
CA PRO A 339 -28.42 8.26 -10.78
C PRO A 339 -29.83 8.83 -10.55
N SER A 340 -29.94 10.10 -10.23
CA SER A 340 -31.21 10.80 -10.21
C SER A 340 -31.45 11.37 -11.60
N LEU A 341 -32.08 10.58 -12.47
CA LEU A 341 -32.76 11.16 -13.62
C LEU A 341 -33.98 11.89 -13.06
N GLY A 342 -33.93 13.22 -13.18
CA GLY A 342 -35.09 14.06 -12.89
C GLY A 342 -36.29 13.70 -13.74
#